data_64d431cc0fba5bef71f83af337a51ebf
#
_entry.id   64d431cc0fba5bef71f83af337a51ebf
#
_cell.length_a   1.000
_cell.length_b   1.000
_cell.length_c   1.000
_cell.angle_alpha   90.00
_cell.angle_beta   90.00
_cell.angle_gamma   90.00
#
_symmetry.space_group_name_H-M   'P 1'
#
loop_
_entity.id
_entity.type
_entity.pdbx_description
1 polymer ?
#
loop_
_entity_poly.entity_id
_entity_poly.type
_entity_poly.pdbx_seq_one_letter_code
_entity_poly.pdbx_strand_id
1 'polypeptide(L)'
;MKRRTFLSLSSSAAALSLNTPSKVVGSLKPESLAIKHRALRMDVGTQRSPTTPEMLQYFKRHGVNRICGYPPHPGKRGYWTEEELIRTRELCDSHGVRLDMVALPFLASSHIDHENRGAIMLADSPERDRDIEHIHKMIEGCAKAGIPAFKYNMSLLGVLRTPSTPGRGGSRYSTWNLRTAKPPTPLTRAGEIQEEQFWERIDYFVQQVIPICQKYQIRAACHPHDPGVPPEGYQGITRVLGTVDGLKKFISLNDSPYHGLNLCLGTTAEMLLDPAREIHDVIRYFGTRKRIFNIHFRNIRGHRDHFQEVYPDEGDMDMLQVLRTLYEVDYPYMVMPDHMPRHEDDPNGRQAFAFGFGYIKGLLQAVTYIDR
;
A
#
# COMPACT_ATOMS: atom_id res chain seq x y z
N MET A 1 40.13 47.03 -26.57
CA MET A 1 39.67 48.26 -27.31
C MET A 1 38.98 47.82 -28.58
N LYS A 2 37.65 48.05 -28.66
CA LYS A 2 36.87 48.48 -29.84
C LYS A 2 35.39 48.47 -29.43
N ARG A 3 34.84 49.67 -29.19
CA ARG A 3 33.41 49.96 -29.05
C ARG A 3 32.74 49.75 -30.40
N ARG A 4 31.52 49.18 -30.41
CA ARG A 4 30.59 49.30 -31.54
C ARG A 4 29.28 49.90 -31.10
N THR A 5 28.91 50.94 -31.80
CA THR A 5 27.86 51.91 -31.69
C THR A 5 26.49 51.31 -32.05
N PHE A 6 25.46 51.67 -31.26
CA PHE A 6 24.06 51.46 -31.60
C PHE A 6 23.57 52.50 -32.56
N LEU A 7 22.94 52.09 -33.65
CA LEU A 7 22.16 52.92 -34.54
C LEU A 7 20.67 52.73 -34.27
N SER A 8 19.99 53.80 -33.92
CA SER A 8 18.54 53.92 -33.80
C SER A 8 17.93 54.19 -35.18
N LEU A 9 16.92 53.45 -35.56
CA LEU A 9 16.04 53.73 -36.68
C LEU A 9 14.63 53.98 -36.16
N SER A 10 14.19 55.23 -36.27
CA SER A 10 12.83 55.69 -36.08
C SER A 10 12.06 55.51 -37.40
N SER A 11 10.92 54.86 -37.36
CA SER A 11 9.95 54.90 -38.47
C SER A 11 8.57 55.24 -37.94
N SER A 12 8.08 56.40 -38.39
CA SER A 12 6.74 56.93 -38.20
C SER A 12 5.74 56.08 -39.03
N ALA A 13 4.63 55.72 -38.46
CA ALA A 13 3.48 55.17 -39.17
C ALA A 13 2.22 55.91 -38.77
N ALA A 14 1.50 56.37 -39.76
CA ALA A 14 0.30 57.20 -39.70
C ALA A 14 -0.92 56.40 -39.14
N ALA A 15 -1.74 57.08 -38.38
CA ALA A 15 -3.00 56.58 -37.84
C ALA A 15 -4.11 56.67 -38.92
N LEU A 16 -4.77 55.57 -39.20
CA LEU A 16 -6.10 55.53 -39.85
C LEU A 16 -7.11 55.09 -38.80
N SER A 17 -8.01 56.02 -38.48
CA SER A 17 -9.16 55.74 -37.58
C SER A 17 -10.29 55.05 -38.36
N LEU A 18 -10.65 53.84 -38.01
CA LEU A 18 -11.89 53.21 -38.40
C LEU A 18 -12.77 52.98 -37.13
N ASN A 19 -13.86 53.75 -37.07
CA ASN A 19 -14.94 53.57 -36.11
C ASN A 19 -15.71 52.28 -36.36
N THR A 20 -15.68 51.35 -35.40
CA THR A 20 -16.64 50.23 -35.32
C THR A 20 -17.24 50.21 -33.90
N PRO A 21 -18.56 49.93 -33.78
CA PRO A 21 -19.22 50.00 -32.45
C PRO A 21 -18.77 48.88 -31.54
N SER A 22 -18.30 49.25 -30.35
CA SER A 22 -17.95 48.34 -29.27
C SER A 22 -19.18 47.61 -28.76
N LYS A 23 -19.27 46.31 -29.01
CA LYS A 23 -20.10 45.41 -28.19
C LYS A 23 -19.40 45.28 -26.83
N VAL A 24 -20.14 45.68 -25.81
CA VAL A 24 -19.78 45.45 -24.41
C VAL A 24 -19.75 43.92 -24.18
N VAL A 25 -18.54 43.34 -24.20
CA VAL A 25 -18.30 42.01 -23.71
C VAL A 25 -18.27 42.11 -22.19
N GLY A 26 -19.33 41.62 -21.55
CA GLY A 26 -19.38 41.53 -20.10
C GLY A 26 -18.16 40.76 -19.58
N SER A 27 -17.39 41.41 -18.71
CA SER A 27 -16.29 40.79 -17.97
C SER A 27 -16.86 39.67 -17.12
N LEU A 28 -16.76 38.43 -17.59
CA LEU A 28 -16.91 37.26 -16.74
C LEU A 28 -15.72 37.30 -15.76
N LYS A 29 -15.97 37.72 -14.51
CA LYS A 29 -15.04 37.47 -13.43
C LYS A 29 -14.80 35.97 -13.39
N PRO A 30 -13.54 35.49 -13.38
CA PRO A 30 -13.31 34.09 -13.09
C PRO A 30 -13.84 33.84 -11.69
N GLU A 31 -14.93 33.06 -11.57
CA GLU A 31 -15.26 32.44 -10.29
C GLU A 31 -14.04 31.64 -9.87
N SER A 32 -13.33 32.15 -8.90
CA SER A 32 -12.35 31.38 -8.17
C SER A 32 -13.13 30.23 -7.54
N LEU A 33 -13.05 29.03 -8.11
CA LEU A 33 -13.41 27.82 -7.42
C LEU A 33 -12.59 27.81 -6.14
N ALA A 34 -13.18 28.31 -5.07
CA ALA A 34 -12.60 28.20 -3.73
C ALA A 34 -12.47 26.70 -3.45
N ILE A 35 -11.26 26.18 -3.63
CA ILE A 35 -10.91 24.84 -3.19
C ILE A 35 -11.18 24.84 -1.71
N LYS A 36 -12.29 24.21 -1.28
CA LYS A 36 -12.58 24.06 0.14
C LYS A 36 -11.44 23.25 0.72
N HIS A 37 -10.57 23.91 1.48
CA HIS A 37 -9.47 23.25 2.17
C HIS A 37 -10.05 22.17 3.09
N ARG A 38 -9.88 20.92 2.68
CA ARG A 38 -10.30 19.77 3.45
C ARG A 38 -9.19 19.40 4.41
N ALA A 39 -9.52 19.15 5.68
CA ALA A 39 -8.55 18.69 6.65
C ALA A 39 -7.88 17.38 6.19
N LEU A 40 -6.56 17.34 6.27
CA LEU A 40 -5.79 16.12 6.02
C LEU A 40 -6.15 15.08 7.08
N ARG A 41 -6.54 13.87 6.64
CA ARG A 41 -6.93 12.76 7.53
C ARG A 41 -5.93 11.60 7.54
N MET A 42 -4.93 11.66 6.65
CA MET A 42 -3.83 10.70 6.62
C MET A 42 -2.87 10.90 7.78
N ASP A 43 -2.40 9.81 8.35
CA ASP A 43 -1.37 9.80 9.40
C ASP A 43 -0.25 8.84 9.06
N VAL A 44 0.94 9.12 9.61
CA VAL A 44 2.05 8.16 9.56
C VAL A 44 1.71 6.94 10.41
N GLY A 45 1.82 5.77 9.80
CA GLY A 45 1.62 4.48 10.44
C GLY A 45 2.84 3.57 10.36
N THR A 46 2.69 2.38 10.94
CA THR A 46 3.69 1.30 10.79
C THR A 46 3.05 -0.07 10.96
N GLN A 47 3.72 -1.09 10.38
CA GLN A 47 3.38 -2.52 10.52
C GLN A 47 4.60 -3.30 11.01
N ARG A 48 5.38 -2.75 11.92
CA ARG A 48 6.54 -3.48 12.46
C ARG A 48 6.16 -4.30 13.70
N SER A 49 6.60 -5.56 13.70
CA SER A 49 6.52 -6.46 14.85
C SER A 49 7.78 -6.40 15.71
N PRO A 50 7.70 -6.82 16.98
CA PRO A 50 6.50 -7.13 17.76
C PRO A 50 5.79 -5.87 18.31
N THR A 51 4.53 -6.00 18.74
CA THR A 51 3.83 -4.93 19.46
C THR A 51 4.21 -5.01 20.94
N THR A 52 5.28 -4.33 21.33
CA THR A 52 5.82 -4.29 22.69
C THR A 52 5.98 -2.86 23.19
N PRO A 53 6.06 -2.63 24.52
CA PRO A 53 6.28 -1.29 25.07
C PRO A 53 7.48 -0.55 24.43
N GLU A 54 8.60 -1.27 24.23
CA GLU A 54 9.81 -0.72 23.63
C GLU A 54 9.54 -0.25 22.19
N MET A 55 8.86 -1.08 21.39
CA MET A 55 8.54 -0.73 20.00
C MET A 55 7.53 0.40 19.92
N LEU A 56 6.54 0.43 20.80
CA LEU A 56 5.56 1.53 20.87
C LEU A 56 6.21 2.85 21.24
N GLN A 57 7.18 2.86 22.17
CA GLN A 57 7.98 4.04 22.50
C GLN A 57 8.84 4.48 21.31
N TYR A 58 9.44 3.53 20.58
CA TYR A 58 10.19 3.82 19.36
C TYR A 58 9.28 4.47 18.30
N PHE A 59 8.09 3.93 18.05
CA PHE A 59 7.12 4.50 17.10
C PHE A 59 6.71 5.91 17.53
N LYS A 60 6.31 6.07 18.78
CA LYS A 60 5.87 7.38 19.32
C LYS A 60 6.94 8.46 19.20
N ARG A 61 8.20 8.13 19.51
CA ARG A 61 9.35 9.02 19.39
C ARG A 61 9.53 9.58 17.97
N HIS A 62 9.20 8.79 16.95
CA HIS A 62 9.29 9.18 15.54
C HIS A 62 7.97 9.72 14.97
N GLY A 63 6.99 10.02 15.83
CA GLY A 63 5.72 10.65 15.43
C GLY A 63 4.71 9.71 14.80
N VAL A 64 4.87 8.40 14.98
CA VAL A 64 3.88 7.39 14.58
C VAL A 64 2.83 7.27 15.69
N ASN A 65 1.57 7.53 15.34
CA ASN A 65 0.45 7.49 16.28
C ASN A 65 -0.57 6.38 16.00
N ARG A 66 -0.42 5.67 14.90
CA ARG A 66 -1.35 4.62 14.45
C ARG A 66 -0.56 3.42 13.93
N ILE A 67 -1.00 2.21 14.24
CA ILE A 67 -0.29 1.00 13.81
C ILE A 67 -1.22 -0.08 13.27
N CYS A 68 -0.67 -0.91 12.38
CA CYS A 68 -1.09 -2.28 12.16
C CYS A 68 -0.26 -3.15 13.12
N GLY A 69 -0.87 -3.63 14.18
CA GLY A 69 -0.18 -4.32 15.26
C GLY A 69 -0.16 -5.83 15.10
N TYR A 70 0.63 -6.46 15.96
CA TYR A 70 0.77 -7.91 16.07
C TYR A 70 0.47 -8.32 17.50
N PRO A 71 -0.76 -8.76 17.82
CA PRO A 71 -1.02 -9.41 19.09
C PRO A 71 -0.12 -10.63 19.29
N PRO A 72 0.09 -11.12 20.52
CA PRO A 72 0.90 -12.30 20.77
C PRO A 72 0.46 -13.48 19.89
N HIS A 73 1.42 -14.26 19.39
CA HIS A 73 1.10 -15.39 18.52
C HIS A 73 0.17 -16.39 19.22
N PRO A 74 -0.97 -16.76 18.64
CA PRO A 74 -2.02 -17.55 19.31
C PRO A 74 -1.66 -19.03 19.51
N GLY A 75 -0.48 -19.47 19.09
CA GLY A 75 -0.01 -20.86 19.22
C GLY A 75 -0.92 -21.86 18.48
N LYS A 76 -1.11 -23.03 19.09
CA LYS A 76 -1.92 -24.13 18.50
C LYS A 76 -3.41 -23.78 18.36
N ARG A 77 -3.93 -22.82 19.14
CA ARG A 77 -5.33 -22.38 19.03
C ARG A 77 -5.60 -21.75 17.67
N GLY A 78 -4.63 -20.98 17.13
CA GLY A 78 -4.67 -20.45 15.79
C GLY A 78 -5.52 -19.20 15.59
N TYR A 79 -6.13 -18.63 16.64
CA TYR A 79 -6.86 -17.35 16.63
C TYR A 79 -6.66 -16.62 17.96
N TRP A 80 -6.77 -15.30 17.94
CA TRP A 80 -6.75 -14.49 19.16
C TRP A 80 -8.10 -14.51 19.85
N THR A 81 -8.07 -14.53 21.20
CA THR A 81 -9.28 -14.29 22.00
C THR A 81 -9.59 -12.80 22.06
N GLU A 82 -10.81 -12.47 22.46
CA GLU A 82 -11.25 -11.10 22.70
C GLU A 82 -10.32 -10.39 23.71
N GLU A 83 -9.98 -11.07 24.83
CA GLU A 83 -9.11 -10.51 25.87
C GLU A 83 -7.69 -10.23 25.38
N GLU A 84 -7.15 -11.05 24.47
CA GLU A 84 -5.84 -10.83 23.89
C GLU A 84 -5.83 -9.60 22.98
N LEU A 85 -6.88 -9.40 22.21
CA LEU A 85 -7.06 -8.22 21.35
C LEU A 85 -7.28 -6.95 22.19
N ILE A 86 -8.12 -7.01 23.24
CA ILE A 86 -8.34 -5.89 24.17
C ILE A 86 -7.02 -5.51 24.85
N ARG A 87 -6.28 -6.47 25.43
CA ARG A 87 -4.99 -6.20 26.06
C ARG A 87 -3.99 -5.56 25.10
N THR A 88 -3.96 -6.01 23.83
CA THR A 88 -3.06 -5.44 22.82
C THR A 88 -3.45 -3.99 22.51
N ARG A 89 -4.73 -3.69 22.37
CA ARG A 89 -5.24 -2.34 22.17
C ARG A 89 -4.92 -1.45 23.37
N GLU A 90 -5.18 -1.90 24.59
CA GLU A 90 -4.90 -1.14 25.82
C GLU A 90 -3.41 -0.86 26.00
N LEU A 91 -2.56 -1.82 25.65
CA LEU A 91 -1.11 -1.61 25.60
C LEU A 91 -0.74 -0.49 24.64
N CYS A 92 -1.31 -0.48 23.44
CA CYS A 92 -1.07 0.58 22.45
C CYS A 92 -1.57 1.94 22.98
N ASP A 93 -2.79 2.00 23.53
CA ASP A 93 -3.41 3.21 24.06
C ASP A 93 -2.59 3.80 25.22
N SER A 94 -2.06 2.96 26.13
CA SER A 94 -1.21 3.39 27.26
C SER A 94 0.10 4.07 26.80
N HIS A 95 0.52 3.85 25.56
CA HIS A 95 1.68 4.52 24.93
C HIS A 95 1.27 5.66 23.99
N GLY A 96 -0.03 6.01 23.92
CA GLY A 96 -0.56 7.04 23.03
C GLY A 96 -0.45 6.67 21.56
N VAL A 97 -0.52 5.38 21.24
CA VAL A 97 -0.50 4.82 19.87
C VAL A 97 -1.80 4.07 19.65
N ARG A 98 -2.54 4.39 18.58
CA ARG A 98 -3.80 3.73 18.27
C ARG A 98 -3.58 2.45 17.46
N LEU A 99 -4.19 1.35 17.88
CA LEU A 99 -4.22 0.10 17.15
C LEU A 99 -5.35 0.15 16.10
N ASP A 100 -5.03 0.53 14.87
CA ASP A 100 -6.01 0.71 13.80
C ASP A 100 -6.24 -0.55 12.96
N MET A 101 -5.35 -1.51 13.07
CA MET A 101 -5.37 -2.74 12.29
C MET A 101 -4.55 -3.82 12.99
N VAL A 102 -4.86 -5.08 12.74
CA VAL A 102 -4.01 -6.23 13.09
C VAL A 102 -3.67 -7.02 11.83
N ALA A 103 -2.46 -7.56 11.75
CA ALA A 103 -2.11 -8.53 10.73
C ALA A 103 -2.53 -9.92 11.19
N LEU A 104 -3.30 -10.66 10.38
CA LEU A 104 -3.73 -12.02 10.76
C LEU A 104 -2.53 -12.92 11.09
N PRO A 105 -2.66 -13.87 12.04
CA PRO A 105 -1.57 -14.76 12.44
C PRO A 105 -1.26 -15.85 11.42
N PHE A 106 -2.06 -15.98 10.38
CA PHE A 106 -1.88 -16.78 9.17
C PHE A 106 -2.46 -16.00 7.98
N LEU A 107 -2.36 -16.50 6.77
CA LEU A 107 -2.53 -15.72 5.53
C LEU A 107 -1.56 -14.53 5.50
N ALA A 108 -0.32 -14.78 5.88
CA ALA A 108 0.79 -13.84 5.75
C ALA A 108 1.39 -13.90 4.34
N SER A 109 2.39 -13.08 4.06
CA SER A 109 3.16 -13.13 2.79
C SER A 109 4.22 -14.24 2.79
N SER A 110 3.87 -15.41 3.34
CA SER A 110 4.76 -16.58 3.42
C SER A 110 4.67 -17.43 2.16
N HIS A 111 5.76 -18.13 1.84
CA HIS A 111 5.76 -19.17 0.82
C HIS A 111 5.02 -20.41 1.35
N ILE A 112 4.16 -21.00 0.54
CA ILE A 112 3.26 -22.07 0.98
C ILE A 112 4.01 -23.29 1.53
N ASP A 113 5.20 -23.58 1.03
CA ASP A 113 6.01 -24.72 1.49
C ASP A 113 6.52 -24.56 2.92
N HIS A 114 6.53 -23.31 3.43
CA HIS A 114 6.94 -22.96 4.80
C HIS A 114 5.77 -22.57 5.70
N GLU A 115 4.55 -22.57 5.16
CA GLU A 115 3.36 -22.15 5.88
C GLU A 115 2.70 -23.34 6.60
N ASN A 116 2.58 -23.28 7.93
CA ASN A 116 1.96 -24.36 8.70
C ASN A 116 0.41 -24.35 8.63
N ARG A 117 -0.19 -23.22 8.27
CA ARG A 117 -1.65 -23.03 8.18
C ARG A 117 -2.03 -22.57 6.78
N GLY A 118 -1.73 -23.42 5.79
CA GLY A 118 -1.97 -23.14 4.38
C GLY A 118 -3.32 -23.64 3.84
N ALA A 119 -4.18 -24.24 4.66
CA ALA A 119 -5.38 -24.95 4.19
C ALA A 119 -6.33 -24.09 3.34
N ILE A 120 -6.50 -22.81 3.67
CA ILE A 120 -7.31 -21.88 2.87
C ILE A 120 -6.73 -21.73 1.47
N MET A 121 -5.42 -21.54 1.35
CA MET A 121 -4.75 -21.36 0.06
C MET A 121 -4.55 -22.68 -0.71
N LEU A 122 -4.54 -23.83 -0.01
CA LEU A 122 -4.48 -25.16 -0.61
C LEU A 122 -5.85 -25.72 -0.98
N ALA A 123 -6.93 -25.11 -0.49
CA ALA A 123 -8.31 -25.58 -0.57
C ALA A 123 -8.54 -26.92 0.17
N ASP A 124 -7.77 -27.18 1.23
CA ASP A 124 -7.83 -28.42 2.00
C ASP A 124 -8.96 -28.36 3.03
N SER A 125 -10.04 -29.10 2.80
CA SER A 125 -11.16 -29.27 3.73
C SER A 125 -10.97 -30.56 4.55
N PRO A 126 -11.34 -30.60 5.84
CA PRO A 126 -12.11 -29.60 6.60
C PRO A 126 -11.25 -28.48 7.23
N GLU A 127 -9.92 -28.53 7.11
CA GLU A 127 -9.01 -27.54 7.74
C GLU A 127 -9.22 -26.11 7.22
N ARG A 128 -9.54 -25.95 5.94
CA ARG A 128 -9.90 -24.66 5.35
C ARG A 128 -11.08 -24.02 6.07
N ASP A 129 -12.14 -24.77 6.29
CA ASP A 129 -13.38 -24.26 6.87
C ASP A 129 -13.18 -23.92 8.35
N ARG A 130 -12.43 -24.76 9.08
CA ARG A 130 -11.99 -24.45 10.46
C ARG A 130 -11.18 -23.17 10.52
N ASP A 131 -10.25 -22.95 9.59
CA ASP A 131 -9.41 -21.76 9.58
C ASP A 131 -10.22 -20.50 9.25
N ILE A 132 -11.25 -20.60 8.41
CA ILE A 132 -12.22 -19.54 8.16
C ILE A 132 -13.04 -19.23 9.41
N GLU A 133 -13.51 -20.22 10.14
CA GLU A 133 -14.20 -20.02 11.42
C GLU A 133 -13.31 -19.31 12.46
N HIS A 134 -12.01 -19.62 12.48
CA HIS A 134 -11.05 -18.88 13.32
C HIS A 134 -10.96 -17.40 12.91
N ILE A 135 -11.02 -17.08 11.61
CA ILE A 135 -11.07 -15.69 11.14
C ILE A 135 -12.37 -15.01 11.59
N HIS A 136 -13.52 -15.70 11.53
CA HIS A 136 -14.80 -15.17 12.02
C HIS A 136 -14.71 -14.78 13.49
N LYS A 137 -14.12 -15.64 14.35
CA LYS A 137 -13.89 -15.34 15.80
C LYS A 137 -12.97 -14.12 15.97
N MET A 138 -11.92 -14.00 15.16
CA MET A 138 -11.01 -12.85 15.22
C MET A 138 -11.68 -11.56 14.76
N ILE A 139 -12.56 -11.59 13.75
CA ILE A 139 -13.35 -10.44 13.31
C ILE A 139 -14.28 -9.96 14.43
N GLU A 140 -15.02 -10.88 15.07
CA GLU A 140 -15.87 -10.57 16.20
C GLU A 140 -15.06 -9.99 17.37
N GLY A 141 -13.91 -10.61 17.69
CA GLY A 141 -13.00 -10.12 18.73
C GLY A 141 -12.44 -8.73 18.43
N CYS A 142 -12.08 -8.44 17.17
CA CYS A 142 -11.67 -7.11 16.74
C CYS A 142 -12.77 -6.06 16.96
N ALA A 143 -14.02 -6.39 16.62
CA ALA A 143 -15.14 -5.48 16.81
C ALA A 143 -15.34 -5.16 18.29
N LYS A 144 -15.33 -6.17 19.17
CA LYS A 144 -15.46 -6.00 20.62
C LYS A 144 -14.28 -5.25 21.24
N ALA A 145 -13.08 -5.48 20.71
CA ALA A 145 -11.87 -4.74 21.12
C ALA A 145 -11.79 -3.32 20.53
N GLY A 146 -12.69 -2.91 19.64
CA GLY A 146 -12.64 -1.61 18.97
C GLY A 146 -11.51 -1.48 17.93
N ILE A 147 -11.02 -2.58 17.37
CA ILE A 147 -10.00 -2.62 16.31
C ILE A 147 -10.72 -2.65 14.96
N PRO A 148 -10.64 -1.59 14.12
CA PRO A 148 -11.55 -1.42 13.01
C PRO A 148 -11.17 -2.16 11.71
N ALA A 149 -10.03 -2.86 11.70
CA ALA A 149 -9.56 -3.51 10.48
C ALA A 149 -8.58 -4.65 10.75
N PHE A 150 -8.43 -5.54 9.77
CA PHE A 150 -7.32 -6.49 9.73
C PHE A 150 -6.71 -6.55 8.32
N LYS A 151 -5.43 -6.96 8.27
CA LYS A 151 -4.67 -7.17 7.03
C LYS A 151 -4.40 -8.66 6.82
N TYR A 152 -4.43 -9.10 5.56
CA TYR A 152 -4.14 -10.46 5.15
C TYR A 152 -3.57 -10.53 3.73
N ASN A 153 -3.04 -11.69 3.35
CA ASN A 153 -2.54 -11.99 2.02
C ASN A 153 -3.18 -13.30 1.51
N MET A 154 -3.50 -13.34 0.22
CA MET A 154 -3.96 -14.55 -0.47
C MET A 154 -2.85 -15.04 -1.39
N SER A 155 -1.70 -15.45 -0.83
CA SER A 155 -0.49 -15.78 -1.58
C SER A 155 -0.04 -17.23 -1.37
N LEU A 156 0.47 -17.86 -2.43
CA LEU A 156 1.12 -19.17 -2.40
C LEU A 156 2.66 -19.04 -2.44
N LEU A 157 3.19 -18.02 -3.11
CA LEU A 157 4.63 -17.86 -3.32
C LEU A 157 5.31 -16.91 -2.32
N GLY A 158 4.52 -16.17 -1.50
CA GLY A 158 5.09 -15.14 -0.63
C GLY A 158 5.72 -13.99 -1.42
N VAL A 159 6.78 -13.39 -0.87
CA VAL A 159 7.55 -12.33 -1.49
C VAL A 159 8.76 -12.91 -2.23
N LEU A 160 8.77 -12.78 -3.56
CA LEU A 160 9.84 -13.30 -4.42
C LEU A 160 10.91 -12.24 -4.64
N ARG A 161 12.18 -12.60 -4.43
CA ARG A 161 13.34 -11.73 -4.71
C ARG A 161 14.50 -12.52 -5.28
N THR A 162 15.33 -11.83 -6.07
CA THR A 162 16.65 -12.27 -6.52
C THR A 162 17.73 -11.72 -5.58
N PRO A 163 19.00 -12.02 -5.77
CA PRO A 163 20.07 -11.43 -4.95
C PRO A 163 19.99 -9.91 -4.90
N SER A 164 20.13 -9.34 -3.69
CA SER A 164 20.09 -7.90 -3.47
C SER A 164 21.22 -7.17 -4.21
N THR A 165 20.98 -5.93 -4.61
CA THR A 165 21.92 -5.07 -5.32
C THR A 165 22.46 -3.95 -4.41
N PRO A 166 23.67 -3.40 -4.69
CA PRO A 166 24.19 -2.24 -3.96
C PRO A 166 23.27 -1.02 -4.10
N GLY A 167 23.11 -0.27 -3.00
CA GLY A 167 22.38 0.98 -2.92
C GLY A 167 23.25 2.14 -2.43
N ARG A 168 22.64 3.31 -2.25
CA ARG A 168 23.35 4.51 -1.76
C ARG A 168 23.92 4.27 -0.37
N GLY A 169 25.08 4.87 -0.08
CA GLY A 169 25.73 4.83 1.24
C GLY A 169 26.05 3.44 1.74
N GLY A 170 26.28 2.46 0.87
CA GLY A 170 26.56 1.07 1.24
C GLY A 170 25.32 0.23 1.57
N SER A 171 24.12 0.80 1.46
CA SER A 171 22.87 0.04 1.65
C SER A 171 22.70 -1.05 0.60
N ARG A 172 21.79 -1.98 0.86
CA ARG A 172 21.43 -3.06 -0.06
C ARG A 172 19.94 -3.01 -0.38
N TYR A 173 19.65 -3.03 -1.67
CA TYR A 173 18.27 -3.00 -2.20
C TYR A 173 17.76 -4.41 -2.46
N SER A 174 16.59 -4.71 -1.92
CA SER A 174 15.80 -5.88 -2.32
C SER A 174 15.52 -5.78 -3.81
N THR A 175 15.82 -6.83 -4.57
CA THR A 175 15.79 -6.77 -6.04
C THR A 175 15.00 -7.95 -6.59
N TRP A 176 14.24 -7.70 -7.63
CA TRP A 176 13.67 -8.72 -8.48
C TRP A 176 14.17 -8.56 -9.91
N ASN A 177 14.62 -9.65 -10.50
CA ASN A 177 14.96 -9.71 -11.91
C ASN A 177 14.51 -11.07 -12.45
N LEU A 178 13.42 -11.07 -13.19
CA LEU A 178 12.80 -12.28 -13.73
C LEU A 178 13.77 -13.11 -14.59
N ARG A 179 14.70 -12.44 -15.32
CA ARG A 179 15.67 -13.15 -16.19
C ARG A 179 16.66 -13.99 -15.40
N THR A 180 16.93 -13.64 -14.16
CA THR A 180 17.89 -14.35 -13.28
C THR A 180 17.19 -15.11 -12.16
N ALA A 181 15.89 -14.93 -12.02
CA ALA A 181 15.10 -15.60 -11.00
C ALA A 181 15.08 -17.13 -11.25
N LYS A 182 15.33 -17.86 -10.18
CA LYS A 182 15.30 -19.34 -10.18
C LYS A 182 14.51 -19.81 -8.96
N PRO A 183 13.40 -20.53 -9.16
CA PRO A 183 12.69 -21.10 -8.02
C PRO A 183 13.52 -22.21 -7.37
N PRO A 184 13.42 -22.40 -6.05
CA PRO A 184 14.14 -23.46 -5.35
C PRO A 184 13.71 -24.87 -5.78
N THR A 185 12.46 -25.00 -6.21
CA THR A 185 11.86 -26.24 -6.76
C THR A 185 11.00 -25.88 -7.98
N PRO A 186 10.80 -26.81 -8.92
CA PRO A 186 9.95 -26.57 -10.09
C PRO A 186 8.50 -26.21 -9.71
N LEU A 187 7.94 -26.91 -8.72
CA LEU A 187 6.59 -26.71 -8.19
C LEU A 187 6.65 -26.54 -6.67
N THR A 188 5.68 -25.81 -6.12
CA THR A 188 5.39 -25.81 -4.69
C THR A 188 4.61 -27.05 -4.28
N ARG A 189 4.41 -27.28 -2.97
CA ARG A 189 3.50 -28.33 -2.48
C ARG A 189 2.04 -28.14 -2.92
N ALA A 190 1.67 -26.94 -3.39
CA ALA A 190 0.35 -26.69 -3.98
C ALA A 190 0.19 -27.29 -5.39
N GLY A 191 1.29 -27.73 -6.03
CA GLY A 191 1.29 -28.17 -7.42
C GLY A 191 1.12 -27.01 -8.39
N GLU A 192 0.56 -27.31 -9.56
CA GLU A 192 0.19 -26.29 -10.56
C GLU A 192 -1.16 -25.67 -10.19
N ILE A 193 -1.20 -24.35 -10.09
CA ILE A 193 -2.40 -23.58 -9.77
C ILE A 193 -2.60 -22.52 -10.86
N GLN A 194 -3.53 -22.82 -11.75
CA GLN A 194 -3.93 -21.95 -12.84
C GLN A 194 -4.86 -20.83 -12.33
N GLU A 195 -5.12 -19.85 -13.19
CA GLU A 195 -5.89 -18.65 -12.86
C GLU A 195 -7.27 -18.99 -12.27
N GLU A 196 -8.02 -19.89 -12.90
CA GLU A 196 -9.39 -20.26 -12.49
C GLU A 196 -9.41 -20.87 -11.08
N GLN A 197 -8.48 -21.79 -10.81
CA GLN A 197 -8.35 -22.45 -9.50
C GLN A 197 -7.95 -21.44 -8.41
N PHE A 198 -7.10 -20.47 -8.76
CA PHE A 198 -6.72 -19.44 -7.81
C PHE A 198 -7.91 -18.51 -7.48
N TRP A 199 -8.69 -18.13 -8.52
CA TRP A 199 -9.89 -17.31 -8.32
C TRP A 199 -10.96 -18.05 -7.53
N GLU A 200 -11.17 -19.35 -7.73
CA GLU A 200 -12.08 -20.19 -6.94
C GLU A 200 -11.74 -20.13 -5.45
N ARG A 201 -10.45 -20.26 -5.09
CA ARG A 201 -9.98 -20.17 -3.70
C ARG A 201 -10.21 -18.80 -3.08
N ILE A 202 -9.94 -17.74 -3.83
CA ILE A 202 -10.17 -16.36 -3.39
C ILE A 202 -11.67 -16.12 -3.23
N ASP A 203 -12.49 -16.48 -4.22
CA ASP A 203 -13.93 -16.24 -4.17
C ASP A 203 -14.56 -17.00 -2.99
N TYR A 204 -14.22 -18.29 -2.80
CA TYR A 204 -14.68 -19.04 -1.64
C TYR A 204 -14.38 -18.30 -0.33
N PHE A 205 -13.16 -17.83 -0.16
CA PHE A 205 -12.77 -17.05 1.02
C PHE A 205 -13.58 -15.76 1.17
N VAL A 206 -13.71 -15.00 0.10
CA VAL A 206 -14.44 -13.71 0.08
C VAL A 206 -15.91 -13.92 0.46
N GLN A 207 -16.57 -14.93 -0.11
CA GLN A 207 -17.98 -15.22 0.16
C GLN A 207 -18.23 -15.68 1.61
N GLN A 208 -17.25 -16.31 2.25
CA GLN A 208 -17.37 -16.74 3.65
C GLN A 208 -17.02 -15.62 4.65
N VAL A 209 -16.01 -14.81 4.36
CA VAL A 209 -15.42 -13.87 5.32
C VAL A 209 -16.05 -12.47 5.25
N ILE A 210 -16.32 -11.95 4.05
CA ILE A 210 -16.75 -10.56 3.89
C ILE A 210 -18.15 -10.30 4.49
N PRO A 211 -19.14 -11.20 4.43
CA PRO A 211 -20.41 -11.00 5.14
C PRO A 211 -20.23 -10.83 6.66
N ILE A 212 -19.28 -11.53 7.26
CA ILE A 212 -18.95 -11.39 8.69
C ILE A 212 -18.27 -10.04 8.95
N CYS A 213 -17.36 -9.62 8.06
CA CYS A 213 -16.76 -8.28 8.11
C CYS A 213 -17.82 -7.18 8.06
N GLN A 214 -18.83 -7.32 7.20
CA GLN A 214 -19.95 -6.38 7.10
C GLN A 214 -20.82 -6.38 8.37
N LYS A 215 -21.14 -7.57 8.91
CA LYS A 215 -21.92 -7.71 10.14
C LYS A 215 -21.26 -6.96 11.31
N TYR A 216 -19.96 -7.09 11.46
CA TYR A 216 -19.19 -6.50 12.56
C TYR A 216 -18.53 -5.15 12.21
N GLN A 217 -18.71 -4.64 10.99
CA GLN A 217 -18.13 -3.38 10.50
C GLN A 217 -16.60 -3.35 10.56
N ILE A 218 -15.94 -4.47 10.28
CA ILE A 218 -14.48 -4.61 10.27
C ILE A 218 -13.97 -4.63 8.82
N ARG A 219 -13.02 -3.75 8.50
CA ARG A 219 -12.41 -3.68 7.16
C ARG A 219 -11.41 -4.81 6.96
N ALA A 220 -11.59 -5.58 5.91
CA ALA A 220 -10.67 -6.63 5.46
C ALA A 220 -9.74 -6.09 4.38
N ALA A 221 -8.46 -5.93 4.67
CA ALA A 221 -7.46 -5.31 3.82
C ALA A 221 -6.54 -6.35 3.18
N CYS A 222 -6.82 -6.77 1.94
CA CYS A 222 -5.99 -7.71 1.21
C CYS A 222 -4.77 -7.04 0.60
N HIS A 223 -3.59 -7.66 0.75
CA HIS A 223 -2.36 -7.20 0.12
C HIS A 223 -2.21 -7.81 -1.29
N PRO A 224 -1.77 -7.04 -2.30
CA PRO A 224 -1.44 -7.55 -3.62
C PRO A 224 -0.34 -8.63 -3.59
N HIS A 225 -0.21 -9.42 -4.66
CA HIS A 225 0.90 -10.37 -4.82
C HIS A 225 2.22 -9.65 -5.13
N ASP A 226 3.26 -9.96 -4.40
CA ASP A 226 4.58 -9.30 -4.46
C ASP A 226 5.70 -10.28 -4.87
N PRO A 227 6.27 -10.12 -6.07
CA PRO A 227 5.80 -9.32 -7.20
C PRO A 227 4.69 -10.01 -7.98
N GLY A 228 4.12 -9.33 -8.97
CA GLY A 228 3.43 -9.97 -10.08
C GLY A 228 4.42 -10.84 -10.88
N VAL A 229 3.94 -11.90 -11.53
CA VAL A 229 4.73 -12.76 -12.41
C VAL A 229 4.05 -12.79 -13.78
N PRO A 230 4.75 -13.26 -14.84
CA PRO A 230 4.15 -13.43 -16.16
C PRO A 230 2.86 -14.27 -16.12
N PRO A 231 1.99 -14.15 -17.14
CA PRO A 231 0.72 -14.92 -17.22
C PRO A 231 0.90 -16.43 -17.11
N GLU A 232 2.01 -16.97 -17.63
CA GLU A 232 2.38 -18.38 -17.51
C GLU A 232 2.75 -18.82 -16.09
N GLY A 233 2.84 -17.85 -15.16
CA GLY A 233 3.10 -18.11 -13.76
C GLY A 233 4.59 -18.24 -13.41
N TYR A 234 4.85 -18.57 -12.14
CA TYR A 234 6.19 -18.84 -11.61
C TYR A 234 6.07 -19.99 -10.60
N GLN A 235 6.96 -20.98 -10.70
CA GLN A 235 6.93 -22.16 -9.82
C GLN A 235 5.55 -22.87 -9.82
N GLY A 236 4.89 -22.96 -10.98
CA GLY A 236 3.58 -23.56 -11.16
C GLY A 236 2.39 -22.71 -10.71
N ILE A 237 2.60 -21.47 -10.26
CA ILE A 237 1.56 -20.63 -9.70
C ILE A 237 1.31 -19.40 -10.57
N THR A 238 0.07 -19.21 -11.03
CA THR A 238 -0.41 -17.94 -11.58
C THR A 238 -0.72 -16.96 -10.46
N ARG A 239 -0.19 -15.73 -10.52
CA ARG A 239 -0.39 -14.71 -9.45
C ARG A 239 -1.49 -13.72 -9.82
N VAL A 240 -2.74 -14.10 -9.59
CA VAL A 240 -3.93 -13.34 -10.02
C VAL A 240 -4.05 -11.96 -9.39
N LEU A 241 -3.55 -11.74 -8.17
CA LEU A 241 -3.48 -10.40 -7.53
C LEU A 241 -2.16 -9.67 -7.85
N GLY A 242 -1.43 -10.11 -8.85
CA GLY A 242 -0.19 -9.51 -9.35
C GLY A 242 -0.38 -8.57 -10.54
N THR A 243 -1.63 -8.18 -10.84
CA THR A 243 -1.97 -7.22 -11.89
C THR A 243 -3.05 -6.25 -11.41
N VAL A 244 -3.10 -5.06 -12.01
CA VAL A 244 -4.15 -4.06 -11.69
C VAL A 244 -5.55 -4.62 -12.00
N ASP A 245 -5.71 -5.33 -13.12
CA ASP A 245 -6.99 -5.92 -13.50
C ASP A 245 -7.39 -7.07 -12.55
N GLY A 246 -6.43 -7.83 -12.07
CA GLY A 246 -6.66 -8.80 -11.00
C GLY A 246 -7.15 -8.14 -9.70
N LEU A 247 -6.56 -7.00 -9.32
CA LEU A 247 -7.05 -6.22 -8.15
C LEU A 247 -8.47 -5.68 -8.39
N LYS A 248 -8.80 -5.22 -9.60
CA LYS A 248 -10.16 -4.79 -9.95
C LYS A 248 -11.15 -5.96 -9.87
N LYS A 249 -10.79 -7.12 -10.43
CA LYS A 249 -11.59 -8.36 -10.34
C LYS A 249 -11.80 -8.76 -8.88
N PHE A 250 -10.75 -8.74 -8.06
CA PHE A 250 -10.84 -9.03 -6.62
C PHE A 250 -11.88 -8.14 -5.92
N ILE A 251 -11.82 -6.83 -6.13
CA ILE A 251 -12.78 -5.89 -5.52
C ILE A 251 -14.22 -6.13 -6.01
N SER A 252 -14.40 -6.60 -7.25
CA SER A 252 -15.73 -6.88 -7.82
C SER A 252 -16.38 -8.17 -7.29
N LEU A 253 -15.63 -9.05 -6.60
CA LEU A 253 -16.19 -10.28 -6.03
C LEU A 253 -17.23 -9.99 -4.92
N ASN A 254 -17.18 -8.82 -4.28
CA ASN A 254 -18.13 -8.45 -3.24
C ASN A 254 -18.24 -6.92 -3.12
N ASP A 255 -19.45 -6.39 -3.12
CA ASP A 255 -19.73 -4.95 -3.07
C ASP A 255 -19.66 -4.35 -1.65
N SER A 256 -19.45 -5.16 -0.63
CA SER A 256 -19.38 -4.68 0.76
C SER A 256 -18.35 -3.57 0.92
N PRO A 257 -18.68 -2.47 1.63
CA PRO A 257 -17.72 -1.40 1.93
C PRO A 257 -16.58 -1.84 2.88
N TYR A 258 -16.65 -3.05 3.38
CA TYR A 258 -15.62 -3.66 4.24
C TYR A 258 -14.67 -4.60 3.48
N HIS A 259 -14.86 -4.77 2.17
CA HIS A 259 -13.98 -5.50 1.27
C HIS A 259 -13.05 -4.52 0.54
N GLY A 260 -11.73 -4.64 0.72
CA GLY A 260 -10.80 -3.69 0.14
C GLY A 260 -9.33 -4.11 0.21
N LEU A 261 -8.45 -3.17 -0.03
CA LEU A 261 -7.03 -3.38 -0.20
C LEU A 261 -6.19 -2.76 0.93
N ASN A 262 -5.18 -3.49 1.34
CA ASN A 262 -3.94 -2.93 1.82
C ASN A 262 -3.10 -2.61 0.57
N LEU A 263 -3.27 -1.42 -0.01
CA LEU A 263 -2.63 -1.07 -1.27
C LEU A 263 -1.14 -0.76 -1.01
N CYS A 264 -0.28 -1.72 -1.37
CA CYS A 264 1.16 -1.48 -1.38
C CYS A 264 1.54 -0.77 -2.68
N LEU A 265 2.01 0.48 -2.58
CA LEU A 265 2.40 1.28 -3.75
C LEU A 265 3.57 0.64 -4.51
N GLY A 266 4.58 0.14 -3.79
CA GLY A 266 5.69 -0.56 -4.40
C GLY A 266 5.22 -1.81 -5.16
N THR A 267 4.47 -2.71 -4.50
CA THR A 267 3.93 -3.90 -5.18
C THR A 267 3.03 -3.54 -6.36
N THR A 268 2.25 -2.46 -6.25
CA THR A 268 1.45 -1.99 -7.38
C THR A 268 2.33 -1.46 -8.51
N ALA A 269 3.37 -0.67 -8.20
CA ALA A 269 4.34 -0.18 -9.17
C ALA A 269 5.05 -1.33 -9.91
N GLU A 270 5.34 -2.43 -9.21
CA GLU A 270 5.90 -3.66 -9.79
C GLU A 270 4.99 -4.35 -10.82
N MET A 271 3.72 -3.96 -10.94
CA MET A 271 2.77 -4.45 -11.95
C MET A 271 2.74 -3.59 -13.20
N LEU A 272 3.30 -2.37 -13.14
CA LEU A 272 3.16 -1.33 -14.15
C LEU A 272 4.35 -1.30 -15.10
N LEU A 273 4.15 -0.72 -16.28
CA LEU A 273 5.21 -0.45 -17.24
C LEU A 273 5.81 0.96 -17.05
N ASP A 274 4.99 1.90 -16.62
CA ASP A 274 5.38 3.28 -16.27
C ASP A 274 4.84 3.62 -14.87
N PRO A 275 5.51 3.15 -13.78
CA PRO A 275 5.05 3.38 -12.41
C PRO A 275 4.85 4.85 -12.07
N ALA A 276 5.68 5.75 -12.62
CA ALA A 276 5.61 7.18 -12.35
C ALA A 276 4.27 7.81 -12.75
N ARG A 277 3.65 7.30 -13.80
CA ARG A 277 2.38 7.82 -14.34
C ARG A 277 1.17 6.99 -13.92
N GLU A 278 1.27 5.68 -14.10
CA GLU A 278 0.12 4.79 -13.97
C GLU A 278 -0.36 4.63 -12.52
N ILE A 279 0.53 4.82 -11.52
CA ILE A 279 0.18 4.66 -10.09
C ILE A 279 -0.96 5.58 -9.66
N HIS A 280 -1.03 6.79 -10.22
CA HIS A 280 -2.06 7.77 -9.89
C HIS A 280 -3.46 7.31 -10.32
N ASP A 281 -3.57 6.69 -11.48
CA ASP A 281 -4.84 6.17 -11.99
C ASP A 281 -5.32 4.97 -11.16
N VAL A 282 -4.38 4.12 -10.71
CA VAL A 282 -4.69 3.01 -9.78
C VAL A 282 -5.22 3.55 -8.44
N ILE A 283 -4.55 4.57 -7.86
CA ILE A 283 -5.00 5.20 -6.62
C ILE A 283 -6.39 5.82 -6.80
N ARG A 284 -6.62 6.55 -7.90
CA ARG A 284 -7.94 7.14 -8.18
C ARG A 284 -9.02 6.09 -8.36
N TYR A 285 -8.72 4.99 -9.08
CA TYR A 285 -9.68 3.92 -9.29
C TYR A 285 -10.19 3.31 -7.99
N PHE A 286 -9.29 2.89 -7.10
CA PHE A 286 -9.68 2.26 -5.83
C PHE A 286 -10.07 3.29 -4.76
N GLY A 287 -9.43 4.46 -4.74
CA GLY A 287 -9.66 5.51 -3.76
C GLY A 287 -11.03 6.16 -3.87
N THR A 288 -11.49 6.50 -5.09
CA THR A 288 -12.85 7.05 -5.31
C THR A 288 -13.94 6.04 -4.92
N ARG A 289 -13.66 4.75 -5.05
CA ARG A 289 -14.53 3.65 -4.61
C ARG A 289 -14.42 3.33 -3.12
N LYS A 290 -13.55 4.05 -2.38
CA LYS A 290 -13.30 3.83 -0.94
C LYS A 290 -12.85 2.39 -0.62
N ARG A 291 -12.04 1.80 -1.51
CA ARG A 291 -11.54 0.42 -1.37
C ARG A 291 -10.09 0.33 -0.89
N ILE A 292 -9.47 1.43 -0.50
CA ILE A 292 -8.12 1.47 0.08
C ILE A 292 -8.25 1.63 1.59
N PHE A 293 -7.77 0.64 2.37
CA PHE A 293 -7.89 0.63 3.83
C PHE A 293 -6.55 0.81 4.54
N ASN A 294 -5.46 0.63 3.83
CA ASN A 294 -4.10 0.91 4.27
C ASN A 294 -3.20 1.20 3.07
N ILE A 295 -2.15 1.99 3.25
CA ILE A 295 -1.12 2.28 2.24
C ILE A 295 0.25 1.83 2.77
N HIS A 296 0.91 0.93 2.02
CA HIS A 296 2.34 0.73 2.11
C HIS A 296 3.05 1.71 1.17
N PHE A 297 3.76 2.66 1.76
CA PHE A 297 4.41 3.78 1.07
C PHE A 297 5.82 3.39 0.64
N ARG A 298 5.92 2.38 -0.22
CA ARG A 298 7.15 1.86 -0.79
C ARG A 298 7.35 2.43 -2.18
N ASN A 299 8.57 2.86 -2.50
CA ASN A 299 9.00 3.26 -3.83
C ASN A 299 9.93 2.21 -4.43
N ILE A 300 9.94 2.14 -5.75
CA ILE A 300 10.84 1.26 -6.51
C ILE A 300 11.57 2.05 -7.60
N ARG A 301 12.70 1.52 -8.03
CA ARG A 301 13.36 1.90 -9.28
C ARG A 301 13.23 0.76 -10.27
N GLY A 302 12.77 1.04 -11.48
CA GLY A 302 12.44 0.05 -12.49
C GLY A 302 10.94 -0.20 -12.59
N HIS A 303 10.59 -1.29 -13.18
CA HIS A 303 9.19 -1.62 -13.51
C HIS A 303 8.96 -3.14 -13.46
N ARG A 304 7.78 -3.60 -13.91
CA ARG A 304 7.47 -5.03 -13.96
C ARG A 304 8.64 -5.86 -14.49
N ASP A 305 8.89 -6.99 -13.86
CA ASP A 305 9.92 -7.99 -14.16
C ASP A 305 11.37 -7.61 -13.79
N HIS A 306 11.67 -6.32 -13.59
CA HIS A 306 12.98 -5.89 -13.12
C HIS A 306 12.91 -4.58 -12.32
N PHE A 307 13.05 -4.68 -11.00
CA PHE A 307 13.02 -3.53 -10.10
C PHE A 307 13.92 -3.71 -8.88
N GLN A 308 14.15 -2.59 -8.20
CA GLN A 308 14.83 -2.49 -6.91
C GLN A 308 13.92 -1.78 -5.92
N GLU A 309 13.76 -2.31 -4.71
CA GLU A 309 13.12 -1.59 -3.59
C GLU A 309 14.13 -0.60 -3.02
N VAL A 310 13.91 0.66 -3.27
CA VAL A 310 14.81 1.75 -2.89
C VAL A 310 14.29 2.52 -1.67
N TYR A 311 15.03 3.50 -1.19
CA TYR A 311 14.48 4.46 -0.23
C TYR A 311 13.31 5.24 -0.88
N PRO A 312 12.30 5.67 -0.11
CA PRO A 312 11.10 6.29 -0.68
C PRO A 312 11.39 7.58 -1.48
N ASP A 313 12.53 8.22 -1.24
CA ASP A 313 12.98 9.44 -1.93
C ASP A 313 13.80 9.16 -3.21
N GLU A 314 14.11 7.90 -3.54
CA GLU A 314 15.02 7.52 -4.64
C GLU A 314 14.34 6.82 -5.82
N GLY A 315 13.09 6.43 -5.68
CA GLY A 315 12.39 5.65 -6.71
C GLY A 315 11.82 6.50 -7.84
N ASP A 316 11.18 5.82 -8.77
CA ASP A 316 10.66 6.43 -9.98
C ASP A 316 9.33 7.17 -9.75
N MET A 317 8.60 6.86 -8.67
CA MET A 317 7.37 7.58 -8.32
C MET A 317 7.67 8.87 -7.55
N ASP A 318 7.02 9.97 -7.93
CA ASP A 318 6.98 11.20 -7.12
C ASP A 318 6.06 11.00 -5.90
N MET A 319 6.66 10.73 -4.76
CA MET A 319 5.93 10.38 -3.55
C MET A 319 5.12 11.54 -2.94
N LEU A 320 5.45 12.79 -3.26
CA LEU A 320 4.61 13.95 -2.91
C LEU A 320 3.34 13.96 -3.75
N GLN A 321 3.46 13.75 -5.06
CA GLN A 321 2.29 13.66 -5.96
C GLN A 321 1.40 12.46 -5.60
N VAL A 322 2.00 11.34 -5.20
CA VAL A 322 1.25 10.17 -4.70
C VAL A 322 0.38 10.55 -3.48
N LEU A 323 0.93 11.27 -2.49
CA LEU A 323 0.15 11.74 -1.34
C LEU A 323 -0.94 12.75 -1.73
N ARG A 324 -0.68 13.61 -2.72
CA ARG A 324 -1.70 14.51 -3.27
C ARG A 324 -2.83 13.73 -3.92
N THR A 325 -2.52 12.69 -4.68
CA THR A 325 -3.55 11.82 -5.28
C THR A 325 -4.37 11.09 -4.21
N LEU A 326 -3.73 10.64 -3.13
CA LEU A 326 -4.46 10.08 -1.97
C LEU A 326 -5.35 11.12 -1.28
N TYR A 327 -4.90 12.36 -1.21
CA TYR A 327 -5.69 13.48 -0.69
C TYR A 327 -6.88 13.82 -1.61
N GLU A 328 -6.69 13.83 -2.94
CA GLU A 328 -7.76 14.03 -3.93
C GLU A 328 -8.92 13.04 -3.71
N VAL A 329 -8.61 11.76 -3.48
CA VAL A 329 -9.62 10.70 -3.28
C VAL A 329 -10.13 10.59 -1.84
N ASP A 330 -9.72 11.53 -0.97
CA ASP A 330 -10.13 11.59 0.45
C ASP A 330 -9.77 10.31 1.23
N TYR A 331 -8.54 9.82 1.07
CA TYR A 331 -8.03 8.68 1.83
C TYR A 331 -7.79 9.04 3.30
N PRO A 332 -8.41 8.34 4.29
CA PRO A 332 -8.44 8.80 5.68
C PRO A 332 -7.59 7.95 6.66
N TYR A 333 -6.76 7.04 6.16
CA TYR A 333 -6.12 6.04 7.01
C TYR A 333 -4.60 6.21 7.08
N MET A 334 -3.91 5.15 7.52
CA MET A 334 -2.45 5.14 7.68
C MET A 334 -1.72 5.12 6.34
N VAL A 335 -0.60 5.84 6.32
CA VAL A 335 0.45 5.75 5.29
C VAL A 335 1.71 5.30 6.01
N MET A 336 2.29 4.18 5.63
CA MET A 336 3.38 3.59 6.38
C MET A 336 4.53 3.13 5.48
N PRO A 337 5.80 3.30 5.90
CA PRO A 337 6.90 2.65 5.23
C PRO A 337 6.72 1.13 5.32
N ASP A 338 7.13 0.44 4.28
CA ASP A 338 7.04 -1.02 4.17
C ASP A 338 8.45 -1.62 4.12
N HIS A 339 8.87 -2.18 3.00
CA HIS A 339 10.26 -2.63 2.88
C HIS A 339 11.19 -1.42 2.78
N MET A 340 12.19 -1.38 3.63
CA MET A 340 13.24 -0.36 3.62
C MET A 340 14.58 -1.01 3.30
N PRO A 341 15.48 -0.31 2.58
CA PRO A 341 16.83 -0.82 2.33
C PRO A 341 17.56 -1.22 3.60
N ARG A 342 18.41 -2.25 3.50
CA ARG A 342 19.18 -2.78 4.63
C ARG A 342 20.59 -2.22 4.63
N HIS A 343 21.16 -2.08 5.82
CA HIS A 343 22.56 -1.71 6.02
C HIS A 343 23.15 -2.48 7.20
N GLU A 344 24.48 -2.72 7.21
CA GLU A 344 25.14 -3.50 8.24
C GLU A 344 25.09 -2.82 9.62
N ASP A 345 25.12 -1.48 9.66
CA ASP A 345 24.99 -0.71 10.91
C ASP A 345 23.55 -0.53 11.40
N ASP A 346 22.58 -1.05 10.65
CA ASP A 346 21.14 -1.02 11.01
C ASP A 346 20.51 -2.43 10.92
N PRO A 347 21.02 -3.42 11.66
CA PRO A 347 20.59 -4.82 11.54
C PRO A 347 19.09 -5.02 11.84
N ASN A 348 18.51 -4.11 12.61
CA ASN A 348 17.08 -4.12 12.94
C ASN A 348 16.24 -3.19 12.07
N GLY A 349 16.83 -2.48 11.11
CA GLY A 349 16.15 -1.54 10.22
C GLY A 349 15.54 -0.32 10.92
N ARG A 350 15.97 -0.01 12.16
CA ARG A 350 15.38 1.11 12.93
C ARG A 350 15.72 2.47 12.33
N GLN A 351 16.95 2.65 11.84
CA GLN A 351 17.37 3.91 11.20
C GLN A 351 16.61 4.13 9.89
N ALA A 352 16.58 3.11 9.04
CA ALA A 352 15.85 3.16 7.76
C ALA A 352 14.37 3.46 7.96
N PHE A 353 13.71 2.81 8.92
CA PHE A 353 12.31 3.08 9.23
C PHE A 353 12.09 4.46 9.87
N ALA A 354 13.00 4.93 10.74
CA ALA A 354 12.93 6.28 11.29
C ALA A 354 13.02 7.34 10.18
N PHE A 355 13.90 7.14 9.19
CA PHE A 355 13.94 7.94 7.97
C PHE A 355 12.60 7.90 7.24
N GLY A 356 12.04 6.71 6.98
CA GLY A 356 10.74 6.55 6.32
C GLY A 356 9.59 7.26 7.05
N PHE A 357 9.52 7.18 8.38
CA PHE A 357 8.53 7.91 9.17
C PHE A 357 8.68 9.42 9.03
N GLY A 358 9.91 9.93 9.14
CA GLY A 358 10.21 11.35 8.99
C GLY A 358 9.89 11.88 7.60
N TYR A 359 10.24 11.13 6.57
CA TYR A 359 9.97 11.46 5.17
C TYR A 359 8.46 11.56 4.90
N ILE A 360 7.68 10.53 5.26
CA ILE A 360 6.21 10.56 5.11
C ILE A 360 5.63 11.75 5.87
N LYS A 361 6.06 11.98 7.11
CA LYS A 361 5.55 13.09 7.92
C LYS A 361 5.84 14.46 7.29
N GLY A 362 7.04 14.66 6.77
CA GLY A 362 7.41 15.88 6.06
C GLY A 362 6.56 16.10 4.81
N LEU A 363 6.33 15.05 4.02
CA LEU A 363 5.47 15.12 2.83
C LEU A 363 4.00 15.38 3.18
N LEU A 364 3.46 14.77 4.24
CA LEU A 364 2.10 15.06 4.71
C LEU A 364 1.94 16.53 5.13
N GLN A 365 2.97 17.11 5.77
CA GLN A 365 2.99 18.55 6.07
C GLN A 365 3.02 19.38 4.77
N ALA A 366 3.84 18.99 3.77
CA ALA A 366 3.90 19.69 2.49
C ALA A 366 2.55 19.69 1.77
N VAL A 367 1.83 18.56 1.73
CA VAL A 367 0.47 18.49 1.16
C VAL A 367 -0.47 19.52 1.78
N THR A 368 -0.41 19.72 3.11
CA THR A 368 -1.24 20.72 3.80
C THR A 368 -0.86 22.17 3.51
N TYR A 369 0.38 22.44 3.11
CA TYR A 369 0.84 23.82 2.80
C TYR A 369 0.63 24.21 1.34
N ILE A 370 0.77 23.27 0.40
CA ILE A 370 0.66 23.55 -1.04
C ILE A 370 -0.80 23.87 -1.43
N ASP A 371 -1.76 23.33 -0.71
CA ASP A 371 -3.19 23.53 -0.98
C ASP A 371 -3.79 24.71 -0.18
N ARG A 372 -2.95 25.52 0.49
CA ARG A 372 -3.33 26.78 1.15
C ARG A 372 -3.13 27.99 0.22
#